data_01af403c9c9ecff5f1d8aebaa1eb8109
#
_entry.id   01af403c9c9ecff5f1d8aebaa1eb8109
#
_cell.length_a   1.000
_cell.length_b   1.000
_cell.length_c   1.000
_cell.angle_alpha   90.00
_cell.angle_beta   90.00
_cell.angle_gamma   90.00
#
_symmetry.space_group_name_H-M   'P 1'
#
loop_
_entity.id
_entity.type
_entity.pdbx_description
1 polymer ?
#
loop_
_entity_poly.entity_id
_entity_poly.type
_entity_poly.pdbx_seq_one_letter_code
_entity_poly.pdbx_strand_id
1 'polypeptide(L)'
;MTSFKLAQAQIATRTDSQALADCIRRAAEEAAQRGADLLALPEMFCCPYDVSSFPQYAQEEGGPVWQLCSDAARDCGICLSAGTMPEKGEDGRIYNTAYVFGKDGTQIAKHRKMHLFDISVKGGQHFRESAVLSPGNSVTTFHTEFGTMGLAVCYDIRFPELFRLMALKGAELILVPASFNMTTGPMHWELLFRSQAVYNQVFIAGTAPARCRDSSYVSWAHSIVTDPWGNILSEMDEKEGICITEIDLSKCTDAREQIPVLKHRREDIYIVKERRE
;
A
#
# COMPACT_ATOMS: atom_id res chain seq x y z
N MET A 1 16.55 -2.05 -15.10
CA MET A 1 17.39 -1.95 -13.88
C MET A 1 16.78 -2.86 -12.84
N THR A 2 17.58 -3.62 -12.10
CA THR A 2 17.07 -4.51 -11.05
C THR A 2 17.06 -3.85 -9.67
N SER A 3 17.69 -2.67 -9.52
CA SER A 3 17.80 -1.93 -8.26
C SER A 3 17.26 -0.52 -8.41
N PHE A 4 16.51 -0.04 -7.39
CA PHE A 4 15.95 1.29 -7.30
C PHE A 4 15.74 1.69 -5.83
N LYS A 5 15.47 2.97 -5.56
CA LYS A 5 15.22 3.48 -4.23
C LYS A 5 13.73 3.77 -4.01
N LEU A 6 13.16 3.08 -3.01
CA LEU A 6 11.80 3.33 -2.53
C LEU A 6 11.85 4.33 -1.37
N ALA A 7 11.12 5.44 -1.49
CA ALA A 7 10.79 6.33 -0.39
C ALA A 7 9.43 5.98 0.19
N GLN A 8 9.33 5.83 1.51
CA GLN A 8 8.06 5.72 2.23
C GLN A 8 7.84 7.00 3.03
N ALA A 9 6.77 7.74 2.72
CA ALA A 9 6.39 8.92 3.47
C ALA A 9 5.35 8.55 4.54
N GLN A 10 5.81 8.41 5.78
CA GLN A 10 4.96 8.25 6.95
C GLN A 10 4.46 9.63 7.38
N ILE A 11 3.35 10.06 6.81
CA ILE A 11 2.73 11.36 7.05
C ILE A 11 1.49 11.21 7.94
N ALA A 12 1.20 12.21 8.75
CA ALA A 12 -0.09 12.27 9.44
C ALA A 12 -1.20 12.63 8.43
N THR A 13 -2.40 12.18 8.71
CA THR A 13 -3.59 12.53 7.91
C THR A 13 -3.80 14.04 7.86
N ARG A 14 -4.07 14.58 6.68
CA ARG A 14 -4.38 16.00 6.45
C ARG A 14 -5.76 16.13 5.82
N THR A 15 -6.62 16.93 6.42
CA THR A 15 -8.00 17.16 5.97
C THR A 15 -8.18 18.54 5.32
N ASP A 16 -7.30 19.48 5.64
CA ASP A 16 -7.25 20.78 4.97
C ASP A 16 -6.57 20.65 3.61
N SER A 17 -7.22 21.15 2.57
CA SER A 17 -6.77 20.97 1.17
C SER A 17 -5.41 21.60 0.90
N GLN A 18 -5.11 22.76 1.49
CA GLN A 18 -3.81 23.42 1.29
C GLN A 18 -2.70 22.70 2.04
N ALA A 19 -2.96 22.33 3.30
CA ALA A 19 -2.01 21.56 4.10
C ALA A 19 -1.72 20.19 3.47
N LEU A 20 -2.73 19.54 2.87
CA LEU A 20 -2.57 18.28 2.14
C LEU A 20 -1.70 18.47 0.90
N ALA A 21 -2.00 19.48 0.08
CA ALA A 21 -1.23 19.77 -1.14
C ALA A 21 0.24 20.07 -0.82
N ASP A 22 0.50 20.88 0.21
CA ASP A 22 1.85 21.21 0.64
C ASP A 22 2.59 19.99 1.23
N CYS A 23 1.87 19.09 1.89
CA CYS A 23 2.43 17.86 2.44
C CYS A 23 2.87 16.90 1.32
N ILE A 24 1.99 16.65 0.33
CA ILE A 24 2.28 15.76 -0.80
C ILE A 24 3.44 16.31 -1.62
N ARG A 25 3.42 17.61 -1.95
CA ARG A 25 4.47 18.26 -2.72
C ARG A 25 5.83 18.13 -2.02
N ARG A 26 5.91 18.52 -0.73
CA ARG A 26 7.14 18.41 0.05
C ARG A 26 7.66 16.98 0.14
N ALA A 27 6.76 15.99 0.32
CA ALA A 27 7.16 14.59 0.36
C ALA A 27 7.76 14.13 -0.98
N ALA A 28 7.17 14.52 -2.11
CA ALA A 28 7.67 14.19 -3.43
C ALA A 28 9.01 14.90 -3.74
N GLU A 29 9.12 16.20 -3.42
CA GLU A 29 10.35 16.97 -3.57
C GLU A 29 11.49 16.39 -2.73
N GLU A 30 11.26 16.09 -1.44
CA GLU A 30 12.26 15.49 -0.56
C GLU A 30 12.70 14.12 -1.05
N ALA A 31 11.75 13.27 -1.45
CA ALA A 31 12.05 11.94 -1.99
C ALA A 31 12.92 12.04 -3.25
N ALA A 32 12.55 12.91 -4.20
CA ALA A 32 13.29 13.12 -5.44
C ALA A 32 14.69 13.72 -5.17
N GLN A 33 14.82 14.72 -4.30
CA GLN A 33 16.10 15.31 -3.91
C GLN A 33 17.06 14.30 -3.26
N ARG A 34 16.52 13.31 -2.53
CA ARG A 34 17.29 12.22 -1.92
C ARG A 34 17.51 11.05 -2.89
N GLY A 35 17.12 11.21 -4.16
CA GLY A 35 17.37 10.26 -5.24
C GLY A 35 16.47 9.02 -5.17
N ALA A 36 15.26 9.14 -4.61
CA ALA A 36 14.29 8.06 -4.70
C ALA A 36 13.66 7.99 -6.09
N ASP A 37 13.35 6.78 -6.52
CA ASP A 37 12.74 6.47 -7.81
C ASP A 37 11.22 6.29 -7.70
N LEU A 38 10.76 5.82 -6.54
CA LEU A 38 9.36 5.58 -6.20
C LEU A 38 9.07 6.16 -4.82
N LEU A 39 8.00 6.94 -4.71
CA LEU A 39 7.43 7.40 -3.44
C LEU A 39 6.16 6.61 -3.12
N ALA A 40 5.99 6.15 -1.88
CA ALA A 40 4.76 5.53 -1.38
C ALA A 40 4.14 6.37 -0.25
N LEU A 41 2.84 6.64 -0.37
CA LEU A 41 2.01 7.32 0.63
C LEU A 41 1.15 6.30 1.40
N PRO A 42 0.63 6.66 2.60
CA PRO A 42 -0.13 5.75 3.45
C PRO A 42 -1.61 5.60 3.07
N GLU A 43 -2.30 4.67 3.74
CA GLU A 43 -3.75 4.48 3.62
C GLU A 43 -4.52 5.68 4.18
N MET A 44 -5.55 6.14 3.45
CA MET A 44 -6.48 7.23 3.84
C MET A 44 -5.77 8.50 4.32
N PHE A 45 -4.68 8.88 3.68
CA PHE A 45 -3.85 10.02 4.08
C PHE A 45 -4.56 11.38 3.99
N CYS A 46 -5.66 11.46 3.23
CA CYS A 46 -6.41 12.68 2.94
C CYS A 46 -7.74 12.84 3.70
N CYS A 47 -8.08 11.86 4.56
CA CYS A 47 -9.32 11.90 5.35
C CYS A 47 -9.14 11.20 6.69
N PRO A 48 -9.95 11.54 7.72
CA PRO A 48 -9.95 10.79 8.97
C PRO A 48 -10.30 9.32 8.71
N TYR A 49 -9.62 8.40 9.42
CA TYR A 49 -9.95 6.97 9.33
C TYR A 49 -11.20 6.67 10.18
N ASP A 50 -12.32 7.15 9.70
CA ASP A 50 -13.63 7.04 10.33
C ASP A 50 -14.69 6.76 9.26
N VAL A 51 -15.51 5.74 9.51
CA VAL A 51 -16.54 5.28 8.56
C VAL A 51 -17.51 6.40 8.18
N SER A 52 -17.85 7.27 9.13
CA SER A 52 -18.76 8.40 8.89
C SER A 52 -18.15 9.53 8.05
N SER A 53 -16.82 9.60 8.01
CA SER A 53 -16.07 10.61 7.27
C SER A 53 -15.89 10.24 5.79
N PHE A 54 -15.72 8.97 5.45
CA PHE A 54 -15.41 8.54 4.09
C PHE A 54 -16.31 9.11 3.00
N PRO A 55 -17.65 9.19 3.15
CA PRO A 55 -18.52 9.79 2.13
C PRO A 55 -18.25 11.27 1.88
N GLN A 56 -17.81 12.01 2.91
CA GLN A 56 -17.57 13.46 2.81
C GLN A 56 -16.30 13.77 2.03
N TYR A 57 -15.32 12.85 2.05
CA TYR A 57 -14.02 12.98 1.36
C TYR A 57 -13.97 12.19 0.05
N ALA A 58 -15.03 11.44 -0.29
CA ALA A 58 -15.04 10.62 -1.50
C ALA A 58 -15.06 11.50 -2.75
N GLN A 59 -14.14 11.22 -3.67
CA GLN A 59 -13.97 11.93 -4.93
C GLN A 59 -14.02 10.94 -6.09
N GLU A 60 -14.45 11.41 -7.24
CA GLU A 60 -14.34 10.63 -8.48
C GLU A 60 -12.86 10.50 -8.90
N GLU A 61 -12.54 9.51 -9.70
CA GLU A 61 -11.22 9.40 -10.35
C GLU A 61 -10.95 10.66 -11.17
N GLY A 62 -9.73 11.18 -11.10
CA GLY A 62 -9.39 12.50 -11.65
C GLY A 62 -9.77 13.69 -10.75
N GLY A 63 -10.33 13.43 -9.56
CA GLY A 63 -10.68 14.48 -8.60
C GLY A 63 -9.46 15.18 -7.98
N PRO A 64 -9.67 16.20 -7.12
CA PRO A 64 -8.61 17.07 -6.62
C PRO A 64 -7.42 16.34 -5.98
N VAL A 65 -7.65 15.33 -5.14
CA VAL A 65 -6.54 14.58 -4.48
C VAL A 65 -5.81 13.70 -5.48
N TRP A 66 -6.53 13.08 -6.40
CA TRP A 66 -5.95 12.32 -7.51
C TRP A 66 -5.02 13.22 -8.34
N GLN A 67 -5.51 14.43 -8.69
CA GLN A 67 -4.75 15.39 -9.49
C GLN A 67 -3.49 15.87 -8.75
N LEU A 68 -3.58 16.16 -7.44
CA LEU A 68 -2.43 16.53 -6.62
C LEU A 68 -1.32 15.46 -6.66
N CYS A 69 -1.69 14.17 -6.61
CA CYS A 69 -0.73 13.07 -6.67
C CYS A 69 -0.12 12.93 -8.07
N SER A 70 -0.94 13.05 -9.12
CA SER A 70 -0.49 13.03 -10.52
C SER A 70 0.50 14.18 -10.80
N ASP A 71 0.15 15.41 -10.38
CA ASP A 71 1.00 16.58 -10.54
C ASP A 71 2.32 16.43 -9.76
N ALA A 72 2.28 15.95 -8.52
CA ALA A 72 3.48 15.73 -7.72
C ALA A 72 4.43 14.70 -8.36
N ALA A 73 3.88 13.60 -8.92
CA ALA A 73 4.66 12.61 -9.66
C ALA A 73 5.35 13.22 -10.87
N ARG A 74 4.59 13.98 -11.70
CA ARG A 74 5.10 14.64 -12.90
C ARG A 74 6.14 15.72 -12.57
N ASP A 75 5.83 16.60 -11.65
CA ASP A 75 6.65 17.79 -11.36
C ASP A 75 7.98 17.43 -10.71
N CYS A 76 8.01 16.30 -9.95
CA CYS A 76 9.23 15.77 -9.37
C CYS A 76 9.90 14.67 -10.20
N GLY A 77 9.29 14.20 -11.30
CA GLY A 77 9.81 13.13 -12.14
C GLY A 77 10.00 11.79 -11.39
N ILE A 78 9.13 11.50 -10.42
CA ILE A 78 9.19 10.31 -9.55
C ILE A 78 7.93 9.45 -9.73
N CYS A 79 8.06 8.11 -9.74
CA CYS A 79 6.88 7.26 -9.62
C CYS A 79 6.23 7.47 -8.24
N LEU A 80 4.91 7.50 -8.18
CA LEU A 80 4.19 7.75 -6.95
C LEU A 80 3.06 6.75 -6.73
N SER A 81 3.19 5.92 -5.70
CA SER A 81 2.08 5.14 -5.13
C SER A 81 1.33 6.03 -4.15
N ALA A 82 0.16 6.50 -4.57
CA ALA A 82 -0.61 7.56 -3.90
C ALA A 82 -1.39 7.05 -2.66
N GLY A 83 -0.84 6.07 -1.94
CA GLY A 83 -1.53 5.52 -0.79
C GLY A 83 -2.96 5.11 -1.12
N THR A 84 -3.91 5.51 -0.28
CA THR A 84 -5.33 5.36 -0.65
C THR A 84 -6.16 6.59 -0.31
N MET A 85 -7.28 6.72 -1.02
CA MET A 85 -8.30 7.74 -0.80
C MET A 85 -9.70 7.15 -0.99
N PRO A 86 -10.74 7.74 -0.39
CA PRO A 86 -12.12 7.38 -0.69
C PRO A 86 -12.44 7.76 -2.14
N GLU A 87 -12.81 6.77 -2.95
CA GLU A 87 -13.23 6.96 -4.34
C GLU A 87 -14.74 6.80 -4.46
N LYS A 88 -15.40 7.73 -5.15
CA LYS A 88 -16.77 7.58 -5.60
C LYS A 88 -16.75 6.95 -6.99
N GLY A 89 -17.13 5.67 -7.07
CA GLY A 89 -17.20 4.96 -8.34
C GLY A 89 -18.35 5.43 -9.22
N GLU A 90 -18.29 5.14 -10.53
CA GLU A 90 -19.36 5.43 -11.50
C GLU A 90 -20.69 4.74 -11.14
N ASP A 91 -20.62 3.64 -10.41
CA ASP A 91 -21.79 2.91 -9.87
C ASP A 91 -22.40 3.55 -8.63
N GLY A 92 -21.89 4.72 -8.21
CA GLY A 92 -22.32 5.48 -7.06
C GLY A 92 -21.86 4.92 -5.71
N ARG A 93 -21.08 3.83 -5.71
CA ARG A 93 -20.52 3.25 -4.48
C ARG A 93 -19.21 3.96 -4.09
N ILE A 94 -18.85 3.79 -2.81
CA ILE A 94 -17.59 4.35 -2.30
C ILE A 94 -16.61 3.20 -2.06
N TYR A 95 -15.36 3.42 -2.46
CA TYR A 95 -14.27 2.46 -2.36
C TYR A 95 -13.06 3.06 -1.64
N ASN A 96 -12.29 2.20 -0.99
CA ASN A 96 -10.94 2.53 -0.52
C ASN A 96 -9.98 2.21 -1.67
N THR A 97 -9.48 3.24 -2.36
CA THR A 97 -8.79 3.07 -3.65
C THR A 97 -7.37 3.60 -3.61
N ALA A 98 -6.44 2.74 -4.03
CA ALA A 98 -5.05 3.07 -4.28
C ALA A 98 -4.81 3.37 -5.76
N TYR A 99 -4.02 4.40 -6.04
CA TYR A 99 -3.58 4.76 -7.38
C TYR A 99 -2.06 4.75 -7.45
N VAL A 100 -1.51 4.47 -8.62
CA VAL A 100 -0.08 4.62 -8.89
C VAL A 100 0.11 5.46 -10.13
N PHE A 101 1.02 6.43 -10.06
CA PHE A 101 1.36 7.34 -11.13
C PHE A 101 2.80 7.09 -11.61
N GLY A 102 3.00 7.13 -12.92
CA GLY A 102 4.32 7.15 -13.52
C GLY A 102 5.01 8.51 -13.34
N LYS A 103 6.28 8.59 -13.71
CA LYS A 103 7.11 9.80 -13.63
C LYS A 103 6.56 10.99 -14.45
N ASP A 104 5.70 10.71 -15.39
CA ASP A 104 5.02 11.72 -16.25
C ASP A 104 3.64 12.13 -15.69
N GLY A 105 3.25 11.60 -14.53
CA GLY A 105 1.95 11.83 -13.90
C GLY A 105 0.82 10.97 -14.47
N THR A 106 1.07 10.11 -15.45
CA THR A 106 0.03 9.20 -15.95
C THR A 106 -0.31 8.12 -14.93
N GLN A 107 -1.59 7.79 -14.78
CA GLN A 107 -2.03 6.68 -13.93
C GLN A 107 -1.63 5.35 -14.57
N ILE A 108 -0.80 4.57 -13.89
CA ILE A 108 -0.33 3.25 -14.35
C ILE A 108 -0.99 2.09 -13.62
N ALA A 109 -1.59 2.33 -12.46
CA ALA A 109 -2.36 1.32 -11.73
C ALA A 109 -3.47 1.93 -10.88
N LYS A 110 -4.49 1.10 -10.63
CA LYS A 110 -5.60 1.37 -9.71
C LYS A 110 -5.98 0.07 -9.00
N HIS A 111 -6.18 0.14 -7.70
CA HIS A 111 -6.63 -1.01 -6.90
C HIS A 111 -7.66 -0.56 -5.88
N ARG A 112 -8.84 -1.16 -5.88
CA ARG A 112 -9.85 -1.01 -4.84
C ARG A 112 -9.64 -2.10 -3.80
N LYS A 113 -9.54 -1.72 -2.53
CA LYS A 113 -9.38 -2.66 -1.40
C LYS A 113 -10.37 -3.82 -1.51
N MET A 114 -9.85 -5.04 -1.57
CA MET A 114 -10.70 -6.22 -1.77
C MET A 114 -11.36 -6.70 -0.49
N HIS A 115 -10.63 -6.66 0.62
CA HIS A 115 -11.10 -7.15 1.91
C HIS A 115 -11.34 -5.98 2.85
N LEU A 116 -12.61 -5.74 3.16
CA LEU A 116 -13.01 -4.64 4.03
C LEU A 116 -12.75 -4.99 5.49
N PHE A 117 -12.31 -3.99 6.27
CA PHE A 117 -11.94 -4.14 7.66
C PHE A 117 -13.18 -4.12 8.55
N ASP A 118 -13.81 -5.28 8.67
CA ASP A 118 -14.95 -5.52 9.56
C ASP A 118 -14.48 -6.36 10.72
N ILE A 119 -14.30 -5.74 11.89
CA ILE A 119 -13.80 -6.41 13.09
C ILE A 119 -14.66 -6.12 14.32
N SER A 120 -14.67 -7.10 15.22
CA SER A 120 -15.26 -7.00 16.53
C SER A 120 -14.36 -7.73 17.53
N VAL A 121 -13.43 -7.02 18.15
CA VAL A 121 -12.46 -7.58 19.09
C VAL A 121 -13.03 -7.48 20.49
N LYS A 122 -13.12 -8.62 21.21
CA LYS A 122 -13.63 -8.64 22.58
C LYS A 122 -12.74 -7.79 23.50
N GLY A 123 -13.32 -6.77 24.11
CA GLY A 123 -12.61 -5.79 24.94
C GLY A 123 -11.70 -4.83 24.15
N GLY A 124 -11.80 -4.82 22.83
CA GLY A 124 -11.03 -3.98 21.92
C GLY A 124 -11.89 -3.20 20.94
N GLN A 125 -11.36 -2.96 19.75
CA GLN A 125 -12.01 -2.13 18.75
C GLN A 125 -13.13 -2.86 18.00
N HIS A 126 -14.20 -2.12 17.71
CA HIS A 126 -15.21 -2.49 16.73
C HIS A 126 -15.10 -1.52 15.56
N PHE A 127 -14.99 -2.05 14.35
CA PHE A 127 -14.91 -1.24 13.14
C PHE A 127 -15.59 -1.97 11.99
N ARG A 128 -16.32 -1.24 11.14
CA ARG A 128 -17.08 -1.84 10.05
C ARG A 128 -17.03 -0.97 8.80
N GLU A 129 -16.00 -1.21 7.97
CA GLU A 129 -15.85 -0.51 6.68
C GLU A 129 -17.02 -0.80 5.73
N SER A 130 -17.56 -2.03 5.75
CA SER A 130 -18.67 -2.45 4.87
C SER A 130 -19.97 -1.70 5.13
N ALA A 131 -20.07 -0.90 6.21
CA ALA A 131 -21.20 -0.02 6.41
C ALA A 131 -21.29 1.11 5.37
N VAL A 132 -20.15 1.47 4.75
CA VAL A 132 -20.03 2.60 3.83
C VAL A 132 -19.26 2.25 2.58
N LEU A 133 -18.20 1.46 2.70
CA LEU A 133 -17.33 1.09 1.59
C LEU A 133 -17.79 -0.20 0.89
N SER A 134 -17.52 -0.29 -0.39
CA SER A 134 -17.70 -1.50 -1.20
C SER A 134 -16.36 -2.16 -1.50
N PRO A 135 -16.29 -3.50 -1.57
CA PRO A 135 -15.06 -4.20 -1.89
C PRO A 135 -14.70 -4.07 -3.37
N GLY A 136 -13.41 -4.05 -3.66
CA GLY A 136 -12.86 -4.27 -4.99
C GLY A 136 -12.99 -5.72 -5.43
N ASN A 137 -12.75 -5.98 -6.71
CA ASN A 137 -12.95 -7.29 -7.33
C ASN A 137 -11.79 -7.75 -8.23
N SER A 138 -10.61 -7.13 -8.11
CA SER A 138 -9.49 -7.43 -9.01
C SER A 138 -8.17 -7.60 -8.26
N VAL A 139 -7.38 -8.57 -8.73
CA VAL A 139 -5.97 -8.74 -8.32
C VAL A 139 -5.11 -7.81 -9.17
N THR A 140 -4.48 -6.82 -8.57
CA THR A 140 -3.75 -5.78 -9.28
C THR A 140 -2.25 -6.06 -9.30
N THR A 141 -1.70 -6.25 -10.50
CA THR A 141 -0.26 -6.15 -10.80
C THR A 141 -0.05 -5.16 -11.92
N PHE A 142 1.07 -4.46 -11.92
CA PHE A 142 1.40 -3.46 -12.93
C PHE A 142 2.91 -3.44 -13.20
N HIS A 143 3.28 -2.92 -14.36
CA HIS A 143 4.67 -2.83 -14.78
C HIS A 143 5.24 -1.44 -14.55
N THR A 144 6.46 -1.39 -14.08
CA THR A 144 7.29 -0.18 -14.00
C THR A 144 8.60 -0.43 -14.74
N GLU A 145 9.39 0.61 -14.91
CA GLU A 145 10.75 0.47 -15.48
C GLU A 145 11.68 -0.40 -14.60
N PHE A 146 11.32 -0.63 -13.34
CA PHE A 146 12.13 -1.43 -12.39
C PHE A 146 11.75 -2.91 -12.41
N GLY A 147 10.48 -3.24 -12.67
CA GLY A 147 9.96 -4.60 -12.64
C GLY A 147 8.44 -4.63 -12.46
N THR A 148 7.91 -5.80 -12.18
CA THR A 148 6.48 -5.99 -11.93
C THR A 148 6.17 -5.79 -10.46
N MET A 149 5.18 -4.95 -10.16
CA MET A 149 4.73 -4.66 -8.81
C MET A 149 3.30 -5.12 -8.59
N GLY A 150 2.97 -5.42 -7.33
CA GLY A 150 1.61 -5.66 -6.86
C GLY A 150 1.09 -4.52 -6.00
N LEU A 151 -0.22 -4.41 -5.88
CA LEU A 151 -0.88 -3.41 -5.04
C LEU A 151 -1.97 -4.08 -4.21
N ALA A 152 -1.90 -3.92 -2.88
CA ALA A 152 -2.87 -4.39 -1.90
C ALA A 152 -3.09 -3.30 -0.85
N VAL A 153 -4.20 -3.34 -0.10
CA VAL A 153 -4.51 -2.30 0.88
C VAL A 153 -4.77 -2.91 2.25
N CYS A 154 -3.93 -2.57 3.23
CA CYS A 154 -4.14 -2.78 4.66
C CYS A 154 -4.61 -4.19 5.03
N TYR A 155 -5.92 -4.37 5.23
CA TYR A 155 -6.52 -5.64 5.64
C TYR A 155 -6.29 -6.78 4.65
N ASP A 156 -6.05 -6.46 3.36
CA ASP A 156 -5.70 -7.43 2.32
C ASP A 156 -4.48 -8.29 2.69
N ILE A 157 -3.54 -7.76 3.50
CA ILE A 157 -2.32 -8.50 3.89
C ILE A 157 -2.61 -9.77 4.69
N ARG A 158 -3.81 -9.89 5.28
CA ARG A 158 -4.23 -11.07 6.04
C ARG A 158 -4.70 -12.23 5.15
N PHE A 159 -4.80 -12.01 3.84
CA PHE A 159 -5.31 -12.97 2.87
C PHE A 159 -4.15 -13.44 1.96
N PRO A 160 -3.46 -14.53 2.34
CA PRO A 160 -2.27 -15.00 1.61
C PRO A 160 -2.56 -15.39 0.17
N GLU A 161 -3.81 -15.72 -0.17
CA GLU A 161 -4.24 -16.07 -1.52
C GLU A 161 -4.03 -14.89 -2.49
N LEU A 162 -4.37 -13.67 -2.07
CA LEU A 162 -4.20 -12.46 -2.88
C LEU A 162 -2.72 -12.20 -3.18
N PHE A 163 -1.86 -12.32 -2.17
CA PHE A 163 -0.41 -12.13 -2.32
C PHE A 163 0.21 -13.22 -3.19
N ARG A 164 -0.27 -14.48 -3.00
CA ARG A 164 0.13 -15.60 -3.87
C ARG A 164 -0.24 -15.35 -5.33
N LEU A 165 -1.43 -14.85 -5.61
CA LEU A 165 -1.87 -14.52 -6.96
C LEU A 165 -1.00 -13.44 -7.59
N MET A 166 -0.68 -12.37 -6.87
CA MET A 166 0.24 -11.33 -7.36
C MET A 166 1.64 -11.88 -7.65
N ALA A 167 2.20 -12.70 -6.76
CA ALA A 167 3.50 -13.34 -6.99
C ALA A 167 3.49 -14.27 -8.22
N LEU A 168 2.41 -15.03 -8.43
CA LEU A 168 2.22 -15.88 -9.60
C LEU A 168 2.02 -15.08 -10.90
N LYS A 169 1.53 -13.84 -10.81
CA LYS A 169 1.47 -12.88 -11.91
C LYS A 169 2.80 -12.15 -12.14
N GLY A 170 3.86 -12.52 -11.42
CA GLY A 170 5.22 -12.00 -11.59
C GLY A 170 5.57 -10.82 -10.69
N ALA A 171 4.76 -10.44 -9.72
CA ALA A 171 5.14 -9.38 -8.80
C ALA A 171 6.42 -9.71 -8.05
N GLU A 172 7.29 -8.71 -7.92
CA GLU A 172 8.57 -8.76 -7.20
C GLU A 172 8.58 -7.84 -5.99
N LEU A 173 7.79 -6.76 -6.02
CA LEU A 173 7.47 -5.88 -4.90
C LEU A 173 5.96 -5.74 -4.80
N ILE A 174 5.40 -5.84 -3.58
CA ILE A 174 3.99 -5.52 -3.33
C ILE A 174 3.94 -4.31 -2.39
N LEU A 175 3.29 -3.24 -2.86
CA LEU A 175 3.04 -2.01 -2.11
C LEU A 175 1.74 -2.18 -1.32
N VAL A 176 1.79 -1.85 -0.02
CA VAL A 176 0.67 -2.02 0.90
C VAL A 176 0.50 -0.75 1.74
N PRO A 177 -0.20 0.28 1.24
CA PRO A 177 -0.66 1.35 2.11
C PRO A 177 -1.57 0.76 3.19
N ALA A 178 -1.28 1.04 4.47
CA ALA A 178 -1.97 0.37 5.56
C ALA A 178 -2.01 1.21 6.83
N SER A 179 -3.12 1.13 7.56
CA SER A 179 -3.28 1.75 8.88
C SER A 179 -3.76 0.71 9.90
N PHE A 180 -2.81 0.07 10.58
CA PHE A 180 -3.14 -0.84 11.68
C PHE A 180 -3.40 -0.04 12.96
N ASN A 181 -4.33 -0.51 13.78
CA ASN A 181 -4.65 0.08 15.07
C ASN A 181 -3.70 -0.39 16.18
N MET A 182 -3.81 0.22 17.35
CA MET A 182 -3.01 -0.11 18.53
C MET A 182 -3.28 -1.50 19.11
N THR A 183 -4.38 -2.16 18.74
CA THR A 183 -4.71 -3.53 19.17
C THR A 183 -3.95 -4.56 18.35
N THR A 184 -3.95 -4.41 17.03
CA THR A 184 -3.37 -5.41 16.12
C THR A 184 -1.99 -5.03 15.61
N GLY A 185 -1.64 -3.76 15.60
CA GLY A 185 -0.34 -3.27 15.14
C GLY A 185 0.82 -3.95 15.85
N PRO A 186 0.93 -3.85 17.19
CA PRO A 186 2.06 -4.43 17.93
C PRO A 186 2.26 -5.93 17.73
N MET A 187 1.17 -6.67 17.48
CA MET A 187 1.20 -8.13 17.40
C MET A 187 1.29 -8.67 15.97
N HIS A 188 0.74 -7.95 14.99
CA HIS A 188 0.54 -8.50 13.66
C HIS A 188 1.31 -7.77 12.57
N TRP A 189 1.71 -6.50 12.78
CA TRP A 189 2.32 -5.68 11.72
C TRP A 189 3.55 -6.36 11.14
N GLU A 190 4.63 -6.44 11.91
CA GLU A 190 5.88 -7.06 11.48
C GLU A 190 5.68 -8.50 11.00
N LEU A 191 4.93 -9.30 11.78
CA LEU A 191 4.68 -10.71 11.47
C LEU A 191 4.07 -10.90 10.08
N LEU A 192 3.04 -10.12 9.73
CA LEU A 192 2.34 -10.29 8.46
C LEU A 192 3.19 -9.84 7.27
N PHE A 193 3.89 -8.71 7.38
CA PHE A 193 4.76 -8.21 6.31
C PHE A 193 5.89 -9.20 6.01
N ARG A 194 6.56 -9.70 7.04
CA ARG A 194 7.62 -10.71 6.91
C ARG A 194 7.10 -12.04 6.37
N SER A 195 5.95 -12.51 6.88
CA SER A 195 5.36 -13.78 6.44
C SER A 195 4.98 -13.74 4.96
N GLN A 196 4.31 -12.68 4.51
CA GLN A 196 3.93 -12.54 3.10
C GLN A 196 5.14 -12.43 2.18
N ALA A 197 6.22 -11.76 2.62
CA ALA A 197 7.47 -11.68 1.88
C ALA A 197 8.09 -13.07 1.69
N VAL A 198 8.23 -13.85 2.76
CA VAL A 198 8.81 -15.20 2.73
C VAL A 198 7.95 -16.18 1.92
N TYR A 199 6.64 -16.21 2.18
CA TYR A 199 5.74 -17.16 1.50
C TYR A 199 5.67 -16.94 -0.01
N ASN A 200 5.79 -15.70 -0.44
CA ASN A 200 5.64 -15.33 -1.85
C ASN A 200 6.97 -15.00 -2.54
N GLN A 201 8.07 -14.94 -1.78
CA GLN A 201 9.42 -14.65 -2.27
C GLN A 201 9.47 -13.34 -3.06
N VAL A 202 8.93 -12.29 -2.44
CA VAL A 202 8.81 -10.93 -2.96
C VAL A 202 9.19 -9.91 -1.88
N PHE A 203 9.51 -8.68 -2.29
CA PHE A 203 9.55 -7.57 -1.34
C PHE A 203 8.13 -7.16 -0.95
N ILE A 204 7.93 -6.77 0.31
CA ILE A 204 6.69 -6.16 0.78
C ILE A 204 7.01 -4.81 1.43
N ALA A 205 6.35 -3.76 0.98
CA ALA A 205 6.49 -2.42 1.53
C ALA A 205 5.17 -1.94 2.15
N GLY A 206 5.14 -1.86 3.47
CA GLY A 206 4.01 -1.33 4.24
C GLY A 206 4.20 0.15 4.55
N THR A 207 3.38 1.03 3.98
CA THR A 207 3.44 2.46 4.28
C THR A 207 2.25 2.86 5.14
N ALA A 208 2.53 3.32 6.36
CA ALA A 208 1.53 3.67 7.37
C ALA A 208 1.46 5.18 7.60
N PRO A 209 0.30 5.71 8.04
CA PRO A 209 0.23 7.07 8.56
C PRO A 209 0.99 7.18 9.89
N ALA A 210 1.57 8.35 10.13
CA ALA A 210 2.17 8.66 11.43
C ALA A 210 1.12 8.61 12.54
N ARG A 211 1.56 8.26 13.75
CA ARG A 211 0.66 8.15 14.90
C ARG A 211 0.18 9.51 15.38
N CYS A 212 -1.13 9.73 15.31
CA CYS A 212 -1.79 10.87 15.93
C CYS A 212 -2.60 10.37 17.12
N ARG A 213 -2.18 10.72 18.34
CA ARG A 213 -2.80 10.22 19.59
C ARG A 213 -4.18 10.82 19.85
N ASP A 214 -4.47 11.99 19.27
CA ASP A 214 -5.75 12.70 19.41
C ASP A 214 -6.76 12.29 18.34
N SER A 215 -6.41 11.36 17.44
CA SER A 215 -7.31 10.82 16.43
C SER A 215 -8.27 9.79 17.04
N SER A 216 -9.51 9.73 16.51
CA SER A 216 -10.47 8.66 16.85
C SER A 216 -9.96 7.26 16.46
N TYR A 217 -9.11 7.19 15.43
CA TYR A 217 -8.38 5.98 15.03
C TYR A 217 -6.87 6.24 15.16
N VAL A 218 -6.27 5.67 16.19
CA VAL A 218 -4.82 5.81 16.43
C VAL A 218 -4.07 4.74 15.65
N SER A 219 -3.31 5.17 14.63
CA SER A 219 -2.47 4.29 13.82
C SER A 219 -1.28 3.75 14.62
N TRP A 220 -0.90 2.50 14.36
CA TRP A 220 0.35 1.92 14.84
C TRP A 220 1.57 2.62 14.24
N ALA A 221 1.46 3.16 13.02
CA ALA A 221 2.55 3.68 12.19
C ALA A 221 3.55 2.57 11.81
N HIS A 222 4.86 2.78 11.99
CA HIS A 222 5.93 1.80 11.75
C HIS A 222 6.00 1.32 10.30
N SER A 223 6.03 2.26 9.33
CA SER A 223 6.25 1.92 7.91
C SER A 223 7.45 0.99 7.78
N ILE A 224 7.31 -0.09 7.01
CA ILE A 224 8.25 -1.21 6.98
C ILE A 224 8.54 -1.66 5.54
N VAL A 225 9.76 -2.10 5.27
CA VAL A 225 10.13 -2.83 4.06
C VAL A 225 10.76 -4.16 4.45
N THR A 226 10.25 -5.26 3.86
CA THR A 226 10.80 -6.60 4.05
C THR A 226 11.26 -7.20 2.74
N ASP A 227 12.37 -7.95 2.77
CA ASP A 227 12.92 -8.64 1.61
C ASP A 227 12.36 -10.07 1.44
N PRO A 228 12.63 -10.78 0.32
CA PRO A 228 12.14 -12.13 0.07
C PRO A 228 12.57 -13.20 1.10
N TRP A 229 13.57 -12.92 1.93
CA TRP A 229 14.02 -13.76 3.04
C TRP A 229 13.33 -13.41 4.38
N GLY A 230 12.48 -12.38 4.40
CA GLY A 230 11.82 -11.89 5.60
C GLY A 230 12.68 -11.00 6.48
N ASN A 231 13.82 -10.53 5.96
CA ASN A 231 14.61 -9.52 6.68
C ASN A 231 13.90 -8.17 6.59
N ILE A 232 13.91 -7.42 7.69
CA ILE A 232 13.48 -6.03 7.71
C ILE A 232 14.63 -5.19 7.17
N LEU A 233 14.41 -4.54 6.03
CA LEU A 233 15.40 -3.63 5.43
C LEU A 233 15.31 -2.23 6.02
N SER A 234 14.10 -1.80 6.36
CA SER A 234 13.83 -0.56 7.06
C SER A 234 12.54 -0.67 7.87
N GLU A 235 12.51 0.02 9.00
CA GLU A 235 11.32 0.22 9.83
C GLU A 235 11.41 1.62 10.46
N MET A 236 10.30 2.35 10.42
CA MET A 236 10.19 3.67 11.02
C MET A 236 9.64 3.56 12.46
N ASP A 237 9.80 4.63 13.24
CA ASP A 237 9.09 4.81 14.52
C ASP A 237 7.64 5.28 14.29
N GLU A 238 7.00 5.87 15.31
CA GLU A 238 5.64 6.39 15.18
C GLU A 238 5.52 7.80 14.60
N LYS A 239 6.63 8.50 14.35
CA LYS A 239 6.65 9.92 13.96
C LYS A 239 6.51 10.11 12.45
N GLU A 240 6.22 11.35 12.07
CA GLU A 240 6.30 11.75 10.66
C GLU A 240 7.74 11.71 10.16
N GLY A 241 7.91 11.31 8.91
CA GLY A 241 9.22 11.28 8.25
C GLY A 241 9.20 10.55 6.93
N ILE A 242 10.35 10.58 6.25
CA ILE A 242 10.58 9.84 5.01
C ILE A 242 11.76 8.90 5.18
N CYS A 243 11.53 7.62 5.00
CA CYS A 243 12.56 6.59 4.96
C CYS A 243 12.84 6.20 3.50
N ILE A 244 14.11 6.07 3.13
CA ILE A 244 14.51 5.60 1.80
C ILE A 244 15.20 4.25 1.95
N THR A 245 14.72 3.27 1.18
CA THR A 245 15.23 1.89 1.18
C THR A 245 15.65 1.51 -0.23
N GLU A 246 16.83 0.96 -0.38
CA GLU A 246 17.28 0.38 -1.63
C GLU A 246 16.64 -1.00 -1.84
N ILE A 247 16.03 -1.20 -3.00
CA ILE A 247 15.36 -2.43 -3.41
C ILE A 247 16.14 -3.04 -4.56
N ASP A 248 16.68 -4.23 -4.35
CA ASP A 248 17.34 -5.03 -5.39
C ASP A 248 16.48 -6.24 -5.73
N LEU A 249 15.74 -6.15 -6.82
CA LEU A 249 14.78 -7.19 -7.24
C LEU A 249 15.46 -8.52 -7.63
N SER A 250 16.79 -8.53 -7.87
CA SER A 250 17.52 -9.78 -8.10
C SER A 250 17.41 -10.76 -6.93
N LYS A 251 17.24 -10.24 -5.71
CA LYS A 251 17.00 -11.06 -4.51
C LYS A 251 15.74 -11.92 -4.59
N CYS A 252 14.73 -11.51 -5.36
CA CYS A 252 13.54 -12.36 -5.60
C CYS A 252 13.93 -13.59 -6.42
N THR A 253 14.73 -13.42 -7.45
CA THR A 253 15.24 -14.52 -8.28
C THR A 253 16.11 -15.45 -7.45
N ASP A 254 17.07 -14.90 -6.70
CA ASP A 254 17.96 -15.67 -5.83
C ASP A 254 17.18 -16.51 -4.80
N ALA A 255 16.18 -15.92 -4.14
CA ALA A 255 15.34 -16.62 -3.17
C ALA A 255 14.53 -17.75 -3.83
N ARG A 256 13.98 -17.50 -5.02
CA ARG A 256 13.20 -18.49 -5.79
C ARG A 256 14.06 -19.63 -6.35
N GLU A 257 15.34 -19.40 -6.61
CA GLU A 257 16.29 -20.43 -7.03
C GLU A 257 16.75 -21.29 -5.85
N GLN A 258 17.06 -20.66 -4.71
CA GLN A 258 17.57 -21.37 -3.53
C GLN A 258 16.49 -22.17 -2.79
N ILE A 259 15.26 -21.64 -2.69
CA ILE A 259 14.13 -22.32 -2.06
C ILE A 259 12.91 -22.18 -3.02
N PRO A 260 12.74 -23.04 -4.00
CA PRO A 260 11.79 -22.85 -5.10
C PRO A 260 10.32 -23.13 -4.68
N VAL A 261 9.83 -22.44 -3.66
CA VAL A 261 8.47 -22.63 -3.09
C VAL A 261 7.39 -22.47 -4.15
N LEU A 262 7.51 -21.49 -5.04
CA LEU A 262 6.51 -21.25 -6.08
C LEU A 262 6.43 -22.41 -7.09
N LYS A 263 7.57 -23.07 -7.40
CA LYS A 263 7.63 -24.22 -8.31
C LYS A 263 7.20 -25.52 -7.64
N HIS A 264 7.37 -25.66 -6.32
CA HIS A 264 7.05 -26.87 -5.57
C HIS A 264 5.58 -26.95 -5.13
N ARG A 265 4.73 -26.02 -5.56
CA ARG A 265 3.30 -26.10 -5.28
C ARG A 265 2.70 -27.34 -5.92
N ARG A 266 1.82 -28.00 -5.19
CA ARG A 266 1.14 -29.21 -5.62
C ARG A 266 -0.15 -28.85 -6.39
N GLU A 267 0.03 -28.34 -7.62
CA GLU A 267 -1.10 -27.95 -8.50
C GLU A 267 -1.97 -29.13 -8.93
N ASP A 268 -1.48 -30.32 -8.75
CA ASP A 268 -2.22 -31.58 -8.89
C ASP A 268 -3.21 -31.82 -7.74
N ILE A 269 -3.06 -31.12 -6.58
CA ILE A 269 -3.91 -31.28 -5.39
C ILE A 269 -4.75 -30.03 -5.15
N TYR A 270 -4.16 -28.83 -5.32
CA TYR A 270 -4.85 -27.55 -5.08
C TYR A 270 -4.42 -26.50 -6.10
N ILE A 271 -5.35 -25.60 -6.44
CA ILE A 271 -5.12 -24.49 -7.38
C ILE A 271 -5.51 -23.18 -6.69
N VAL A 272 -4.61 -22.19 -6.77
CA VAL A 272 -4.89 -20.79 -6.43
C VAL A 272 -4.98 -20.02 -7.75
N LYS A 273 -6.16 -19.55 -8.10
CA LYS A 273 -6.42 -18.80 -9.34
C LYS A 273 -7.47 -17.72 -9.12
N GLU A 274 -7.32 -16.64 -9.87
CA GLU A 274 -8.36 -15.62 -9.97
C GLU A 274 -9.60 -16.22 -10.67
N ARG A 275 -10.78 -15.96 -10.10
CA ARG A 275 -12.02 -16.35 -10.75
C ARG A 275 -12.26 -15.40 -11.93
N ARG A 276 -12.18 -15.91 -13.14
CA ARG A 276 -12.62 -15.18 -14.35
C ARG A 276 -14.14 -15.35 -14.46
N GLU A 277 -14.84 -14.25 -14.60
CA GLU A 277 -16.27 -14.26 -14.96
C GLU A 277 -16.47 -14.78 -16.37
#